data_f40dbcddf1d8d005887e3400f87c532f
#
_entry.id   f40dbcddf1d8d005887e3400f87c532f
#
_cell.length_a   1.000
_cell.length_b   1.000
_cell.length_c   1.000
_cell.angle_alpha   90.00
_cell.angle_beta   90.00
_cell.angle_gamma   90.00
#
_symmetry.space_group_name_H-M   'P 1'
#
loop_
_entity.id
_entity.type
_entity.pdbx_description
1 polymer ?
#
loop_
_entity_poly.entity_id
_entity_poly.type
_entity_poly.pdbx_seq_one_letter_code
_entity_poly.pdbx_strand_id
1 'polypeptide(L)'
;EAKKVLTEVEKECDWMFETKHTDGRTGKINYTVWSDVFICPECSKELIFWEAAVDKEAGQVLDEFPCPHCNTILNKSRMERSWVTFFDSALSETVRQAKQVPVLINYSVNNHRFEKKVDKSDLDLINTIDSTQIPQWFPSSRLMNGKETRRNDPIGLTHVHHFYTKRNLWVLANFLNKTKSLKLKILITKVAMQITKLYRFTYQSGTWGAGGGPLSGTLYIPSLVKELNILK
;
A
#
# COMPACT_ATOMS: atom_id res chain seq x y z
N GLU A 1 9.92 -25.79 -10.74
CA GLU A 1 8.74 -25.42 -9.94
C GLU A 1 8.53 -23.88 -9.95
N ALA A 2 9.53 -23.05 -9.54
CA ALA A 2 9.35 -21.61 -9.39
C ALA A 2 8.79 -20.93 -10.65
N LYS A 3 9.37 -21.15 -11.83
CA LYS A 3 8.87 -20.57 -13.10
C LYS A 3 7.42 -20.97 -13.39
N LYS A 4 7.05 -22.23 -13.16
CA LYS A 4 5.68 -22.71 -13.36
C LYS A 4 4.70 -22.01 -12.41
N VAL A 5 5.04 -21.93 -11.12
CA VAL A 5 4.21 -21.24 -10.12
C VAL A 5 4.06 -19.76 -10.47
N LEU A 6 5.15 -19.07 -10.86
CA LEU A 6 5.09 -17.68 -11.27
C LEU A 6 4.14 -17.48 -12.47
N THR A 7 4.27 -18.25 -13.54
CA THR A 7 3.40 -18.16 -14.72
C THR A 7 1.93 -18.41 -14.38
N GLU A 8 1.64 -19.36 -13.49
CA GLU A 8 0.26 -19.63 -13.05
C GLU A 8 -0.31 -18.48 -12.24
N VAL A 9 0.49 -17.90 -11.32
CA VAL A 9 0.07 -16.74 -10.50
C VAL A 9 -0.10 -15.49 -11.37
N GLU A 10 0.82 -15.23 -12.30
CA GLU A 10 0.69 -14.14 -13.28
C GLU A 10 -0.63 -14.25 -14.05
N LYS A 11 -0.95 -15.42 -14.60
CA LYS A 11 -2.19 -15.65 -15.34
C LYS A 11 -3.46 -15.30 -14.54
N GLU A 12 -3.45 -15.54 -13.24
CA GLU A 12 -4.60 -15.31 -12.37
C GLU A 12 -4.65 -13.88 -11.80
N CYS A 13 -3.50 -13.24 -11.59
CA CYS A 13 -3.39 -12.04 -10.77
C CYS A 13 -2.89 -10.80 -11.52
N ASP A 14 -2.34 -10.95 -12.73
CA ASP A 14 -1.67 -9.88 -13.46
C ASP A 14 -2.60 -8.69 -13.79
N TRP A 15 -3.90 -8.95 -14.00
CA TRP A 15 -4.92 -7.93 -14.22
C TRP A 15 -5.03 -6.91 -13.08
N MET A 16 -4.70 -7.30 -11.86
CA MET A 16 -4.75 -6.40 -10.70
C MET A 16 -3.67 -5.31 -10.73
N PHE A 17 -2.68 -5.44 -11.60
CA PHE A 17 -1.58 -4.49 -11.78
C PHE A 17 -1.63 -3.77 -13.12
N GLU A 18 -2.79 -3.66 -13.72
CA GLU A 18 -3.00 -2.90 -14.94
C GLU A 18 -3.43 -1.46 -14.65
N THR A 19 -3.06 -0.55 -15.54
CA THR A 19 -3.51 0.84 -15.52
C THR A 19 -3.62 1.38 -16.93
N LYS A 20 -4.39 2.44 -17.14
CA LYS A 20 -4.53 3.08 -18.47
C LYS A 20 -3.49 4.17 -18.65
N HIS A 21 -2.78 4.11 -19.77
CA HIS A 21 -1.91 5.18 -20.23
C HIS A 21 -2.74 6.30 -20.90
N THR A 22 -2.17 7.48 -21.01
CA THR A 22 -2.84 8.67 -21.59
C THR A 22 -3.35 8.48 -23.02
N ASP A 23 -2.72 7.60 -23.79
CA ASP A 23 -3.12 7.24 -25.17
C ASP A 23 -4.07 6.04 -25.25
N GLY A 24 -4.58 5.56 -24.12
CA GLY A 24 -5.51 4.42 -24.03
C GLY A 24 -4.86 3.04 -23.95
N ARG A 25 -3.54 2.91 -24.16
CA ARG A 25 -2.85 1.62 -23.99
C ARG A 25 -2.88 1.17 -22.53
N THR A 26 -2.80 -0.14 -22.33
CA THR A 26 -2.65 -0.72 -20.99
C THR A 26 -1.19 -0.70 -20.58
N GLY A 27 -0.92 -0.13 -19.40
CA GLY A 27 0.38 -0.16 -18.74
C GLY A 27 0.38 -1.14 -17.58
N LYS A 28 1.58 -1.60 -17.19
CA LYS A 28 1.79 -2.48 -16.05
C LYS A 28 2.33 -1.68 -14.87
N ILE A 29 1.59 -1.68 -13.77
CA ILE A 29 1.98 -0.99 -12.52
C ILE A 29 3.28 -1.58 -11.99
N ASN A 30 4.25 -0.72 -11.68
CA ASN A 30 5.47 -1.06 -10.98
C ASN A 30 5.26 -0.93 -9.46
N TYR A 31 4.64 0.17 -9.06
CA TYR A 31 4.20 0.40 -7.69
C TYR A 31 3.09 1.46 -7.63
N THR A 32 2.33 1.41 -6.54
CA THR A 32 1.35 2.43 -6.16
C THR A 32 1.80 3.10 -4.87
N VAL A 33 1.70 4.43 -4.78
CA VAL A 33 1.93 5.16 -3.54
C VAL A 33 0.61 5.40 -2.85
N TRP A 34 0.54 5.02 -1.57
CA TRP A 34 -0.60 5.25 -0.69
C TRP A 34 -0.23 6.32 0.33
N SER A 35 -1.17 7.20 0.61
CA SER A 35 -1.02 8.31 1.56
C SER A 35 -2.01 8.17 2.70
N ASP A 36 -1.57 8.46 3.93
CA ASP A 36 -2.47 8.67 5.05
C ASP A 36 -3.40 9.86 4.75
N VAL A 37 -4.60 9.79 5.29
CA VAL A 37 -5.57 10.87 5.30
C VAL A 37 -5.72 11.36 6.75
N PHE A 38 -5.60 12.67 6.95
CA PHE A 38 -5.73 13.31 8.25
C PHE A 38 -6.95 14.23 8.29
N ILE A 39 -7.36 14.61 9.49
CA ILE A 39 -8.41 15.58 9.75
C ILE A 39 -7.75 16.87 10.24
N CYS A 40 -8.07 17.98 9.58
CA CYS A 40 -7.65 19.29 10.02
C CYS A 40 -8.33 19.63 11.35
N PRO A 41 -7.60 19.98 12.42
CA PRO A 41 -8.20 20.32 13.72
C PRO A 41 -9.04 21.60 13.68
N GLU A 42 -8.77 22.53 12.75
CA GLU A 42 -9.46 23.82 12.67
C GLU A 42 -10.75 23.74 11.84
N CYS A 43 -10.71 23.13 10.66
CA CYS A 43 -11.87 23.10 9.77
C CYS A 43 -12.57 21.75 9.68
N SER A 44 -12.05 20.72 10.38
CA SER A 44 -12.59 19.36 10.46
C SER A 44 -12.69 18.63 9.10
N LYS A 45 -12.07 19.16 8.03
CA LYS A 45 -12.05 18.51 6.73
C LYS A 45 -10.90 17.52 6.61
N GLU A 46 -11.13 16.46 5.85
CA GLU A 46 -10.08 15.52 5.48
C GLU A 46 -9.06 16.19 4.54
N LEU A 47 -7.79 15.84 4.74
CA LEU A 47 -6.69 16.21 3.85
C LEU A 47 -5.81 14.99 3.57
N ILE A 48 -5.37 14.88 2.33
CA ILE A 48 -4.44 13.85 1.88
C ILE A 48 -3.02 14.34 2.17
N PHE A 49 -2.26 13.58 2.98
CA PHE A 49 -0.91 13.99 3.42
C PHE A 49 0.03 14.22 2.25
N TRP A 50 -0.04 13.41 1.20
CA TRP A 50 0.72 13.59 -0.03
C TRP A 50 0.50 14.95 -0.68
N GLU A 51 -0.75 15.42 -0.74
CA GLU A 51 -1.08 16.67 -1.42
C GLU A 51 -0.74 17.90 -0.57
N ALA A 52 -0.84 17.77 0.76
CA ALA A 52 -0.64 18.88 1.68
C ALA A 52 0.83 19.09 2.09
N ALA A 53 1.58 17.99 2.29
CA ALA A 53 2.89 18.03 2.94
C ALA A 53 4.07 17.67 2.02
N VAL A 54 3.84 17.18 0.79
CA VAL A 54 4.94 16.77 -0.09
C VAL A 54 5.27 17.86 -1.09
N ASP A 55 6.47 18.40 -0.94
CA ASP A 55 7.10 19.25 -1.97
C ASP A 55 7.85 18.34 -2.96
N LYS A 56 7.24 18.16 -4.14
CA LYS A 56 7.78 17.27 -5.17
C LYS A 56 9.03 17.82 -5.83
N GLU A 57 9.12 19.14 -5.98
CA GLU A 57 10.22 19.82 -6.65
C GLU A 57 11.45 19.85 -5.75
N ALA A 58 11.26 20.22 -4.48
CA ALA A 58 12.33 20.20 -3.49
C ALA A 58 12.69 18.78 -3.02
N GLY A 59 11.87 17.77 -3.32
CA GLY A 59 12.11 16.38 -2.95
C GLY A 59 12.03 16.14 -1.43
N GLN A 60 11.14 16.83 -0.74
CA GLN A 60 11.03 16.75 0.72
C GLN A 60 9.58 16.62 1.20
N VAL A 61 9.44 16.13 2.40
CA VAL A 61 8.18 16.15 3.14
C VAL A 61 8.30 17.26 4.18
N LEU A 62 7.38 18.21 4.13
CA LEU A 62 7.37 19.37 5.00
C LEU A 62 6.93 18.97 6.42
N ASP A 63 7.62 19.48 7.43
CA ASP A 63 7.22 19.32 8.83
C ASP A 63 6.02 20.19 9.18
N GLU A 64 5.95 21.38 8.59
CA GLU A 64 4.83 22.32 8.67
C GLU A 64 4.33 22.67 7.28
N PHE A 65 3.01 22.64 7.10
CA PHE A 65 2.36 22.87 5.80
C PHE A 65 0.97 23.47 5.98
N PRO A 66 0.47 24.26 5.02
CA PRO A 66 -0.86 24.84 5.10
C PRO A 66 -1.95 23.79 4.87
N CYS A 67 -3.06 23.91 5.60
CA CYS A 67 -4.26 23.16 5.28
C CYS A 67 -4.80 23.58 3.91
N PRO A 68 -5.08 22.67 2.97
CA PRO A 68 -5.59 23.01 1.64
C PRO A 68 -7.01 23.62 1.66
N HIS A 69 -7.68 23.61 2.82
CA HIS A 69 -9.05 24.09 2.94
C HIS A 69 -9.20 25.41 3.71
N CYS A 70 -8.38 25.64 4.74
CA CYS A 70 -8.49 26.82 5.60
C CYS A 70 -7.18 27.60 5.77
N ASN A 71 -6.09 27.16 5.14
CA ASN A 71 -4.74 27.75 5.17
C ASN A 71 -4.08 27.79 6.56
N THR A 72 -4.67 27.20 7.61
CA THR A 72 -4.01 27.07 8.91
C THR A 72 -2.74 26.24 8.76
N ILE A 73 -1.64 26.66 9.38
CA ILE A 73 -0.39 25.91 9.40
C ILE A 73 -0.53 24.68 10.29
N LEU A 74 -0.31 23.53 9.71
CA LEU A 74 -0.47 22.22 10.34
C LEU A 74 0.88 21.55 10.54
N ASN A 75 0.95 20.72 11.57
CA ASN A 75 2.05 19.78 11.79
C ASN A 75 1.45 18.38 11.96
N LYS A 76 2.04 17.40 11.30
CA LYS A 76 1.55 16.03 11.29
C LYS A 76 1.30 15.44 12.69
N SER A 77 2.15 15.76 13.67
CA SER A 77 2.04 15.21 15.03
C SER A 77 0.81 15.69 15.79
N ARG A 78 0.20 16.79 15.36
CA ARG A 78 -0.99 17.41 16.00
C ARG A 78 -2.30 17.05 15.30
N MET A 79 -2.26 16.29 14.22
CA MET A 79 -3.44 15.89 13.48
C MET A 79 -3.89 14.48 13.82
N GLU A 80 -5.18 14.27 13.82
CA GLU A 80 -5.77 12.94 13.90
C GLU A 80 -5.88 12.32 12.51
N ARG A 81 -5.70 10.99 12.43
CA ARG A 81 -5.96 10.26 11.19
C ARG A 81 -7.46 10.16 10.94
N SER A 82 -7.83 10.25 9.67
CA SER A 82 -9.16 9.81 9.24
C SER A 82 -9.25 8.29 9.30
N TRP A 83 -10.49 7.76 9.31
CA TRP A 83 -10.76 6.35 9.53
C TRP A 83 -11.68 5.79 8.45
N VAL A 84 -11.47 4.52 8.16
CA VAL A 84 -12.38 3.71 7.35
C VAL A 84 -12.87 2.51 8.18
N THR A 85 -14.16 2.21 8.04
CA THR A 85 -14.80 1.05 8.67
C THR A 85 -15.27 0.11 7.57
N PHE A 86 -14.92 -1.18 7.67
CA PHE A 86 -15.30 -2.20 6.70
C PHE A 86 -15.46 -3.56 7.36
N PHE A 87 -16.17 -4.46 6.69
CA PHE A 87 -16.30 -5.84 7.15
C PHE A 87 -15.08 -6.64 6.71
N ASP A 88 -14.36 -7.20 7.69
CA ASP A 88 -13.21 -8.08 7.46
C ASP A 88 -13.69 -9.53 7.40
N SER A 89 -13.74 -10.09 6.20
CA SER A 89 -14.23 -11.46 5.99
C SER A 89 -13.33 -12.55 6.60
N ALA A 90 -12.04 -12.25 6.81
CA ALA A 90 -11.12 -13.19 7.44
C ALA A 90 -11.33 -13.31 8.95
N LEU A 91 -11.87 -12.26 9.57
CA LEU A 91 -12.19 -12.21 11.00
C LEU A 91 -13.68 -12.39 11.27
N SER A 92 -14.52 -12.25 10.24
CA SER A 92 -15.99 -12.19 10.34
C SER A 92 -16.46 -11.06 11.27
N GLU A 93 -15.74 -9.94 11.27
CA GLU A 93 -15.98 -8.79 12.15
C GLU A 93 -15.91 -7.47 11.37
N THR A 94 -16.61 -6.46 11.87
CA THR A 94 -16.43 -5.08 11.41
C THR A 94 -15.21 -4.47 12.08
N VAL A 95 -14.26 -4.03 11.28
CA VAL A 95 -13.00 -3.42 11.75
C VAL A 95 -12.90 -1.96 11.34
N ARG A 96 -12.10 -1.20 12.09
CA ARG A 96 -11.80 0.19 11.82
C ARG A 96 -10.29 0.37 11.66
N GLN A 97 -9.86 0.96 10.55
CA GLN A 97 -8.44 1.21 10.28
C GLN A 97 -8.22 2.67 9.87
N ALA A 98 -7.01 3.17 10.12
CA ALA A 98 -6.59 4.47 9.60
C ALA A 98 -6.72 4.49 8.07
N LYS A 99 -7.35 5.55 7.55
CA LYS A 99 -7.64 5.69 6.13
C LYS A 99 -6.37 6.00 5.36
N GLN A 100 -6.11 5.21 4.32
CA GLN A 100 -5.10 5.46 3.30
C GLN A 100 -5.75 5.51 1.94
N VAL A 101 -5.25 6.39 1.06
CA VAL A 101 -5.73 6.51 -0.32
C VAL A 101 -4.56 6.42 -1.29
N PRO A 102 -4.75 5.82 -2.48
CA PRO A 102 -3.72 5.80 -3.51
C PRO A 102 -3.59 7.18 -4.14
N VAL A 103 -2.35 7.66 -4.35
CA VAL A 103 -2.07 9.02 -4.81
C VAL A 103 -1.21 9.11 -6.07
N LEU A 104 -0.35 8.11 -6.28
CA LEU A 104 0.56 8.05 -7.42
C LEU A 104 0.68 6.62 -7.92
N ILE A 105 0.71 6.44 -9.23
CA ILE A 105 1.01 5.17 -9.89
C ILE A 105 2.25 5.34 -10.74
N ASN A 106 3.28 4.54 -10.47
CA ASN A 106 4.41 4.35 -11.37
C ASN A 106 4.18 3.06 -12.17
N TYR A 107 4.23 3.16 -13.48
CA TYR A 107 3.90 2.06 -14.39
C TYR A 107 4.80 2.04 -15.61
N SER A 108 4.76 0.96 -16.37
CA SER A 108 5.53 0.79 -17.61
C SER A 108 4.61 0.48 -18.79
N VAL A 109 4.91 1.09 -19.93
CA VAL A 109 4.33 0.77 -21.25
C VAL A 109 5.52 0.55 -22.21
N ASN A 110 5.59 -0.60 -22.86
CA ASN A 110 6.68 -0.93 -23.78
C ASN A 110 8.08 -0.67 -23.19
N ASN A 111 8.31 -1.09 -21.94
CA ASN A 111 9.56 -0.91 -21.18
C ASN A 111 9.93 0.56 -20.81
N HIS A 112 9.13 1.54 -21.17
CA HIS A 112 9.29 2.91 -20.71
C HIS A 112 8.49 3.13 -19.42
N ARG A 113 9.09 3.82 -18.44
CA ARG A 113 8.47 4.14 -17.16
C ARG A 113 7.75 5.47 -17.22
N PHE A 114 6.58 5.51 -16.60
CA PHE A 114 5.72 6.67 -16.49
C PHE A 114 5.20 6.80 -15.06
N GLU A 115 4.76 8.00 -14.73
CA GLU A 115 4.03 8.27 -13.50
C GLU A 115 2.76 9.03 -13.81
N LYS A 116 1.70 8.77 -13.05
CA LYS A 116 0.45 9.51 -13.13
C LYS A 116 -0.20 9.63 -11.75
N LYS A 117 -1.05 10.65 -11.59
CA LYS A 117 -2.02 10.65 -10.50
C LYS A 117 -3.01 9.51 -10.71
N VAL A 118 -3.53 9.00 -9.61
CA VAL A 118 -4.59 7.97 -9.64
C VAL A 118 -5.83 8.57 -10.29
N ASP A 119 -6.38 7.88 -11.28
CA ASP A 119 -7.61 8.27 -11.98
C ASP A 119 -8.81 7.37 -11.59
N LYS A 120 -9.96 7.66 -12.18
CA LYS A 120 -11.18 6.90 -11.90
C LYS A 120 -11.05 5.42 -12.24
N SER A 121 -10.39 5.07 -13.35
CA SER A 121 -10.23 3.67 -13.76
C SER A 121 -9.37 2.88 -12.77
N ASP A 122 -8.36 3.52 -12.20
CA ASP A 122 -7.51 2.92 -11.17
C ASP A 122 -8.28 2.69 -9.87
N LEU A 123 -9.12 3.67 -9.47
CA LEU A 123 -9.99 3.53 -8.29
C LEU A 123 -11.05 2.44 -8.47
N ASP A 124 -11.66 2.34 -9.65
CA ASP A 124 -12.62 1.29 -9.97
C ASP A 124 -11.98 -0.10 -9.91
N LEU A 125 -10.73 -0.23 -10.39
CA LEU A 125 -9.96 -1.47 -10.28
C LEU A 125 -9.67 -1.82 -8.80
N ILE A 126 -9.20 -0.85 -8.01
CA ILE A 126 -8.93 -1.05 -6.58
C ILE A 126 -10.22 -1.46 -5.85
N ASN A 127 -11.34 -0.78 -6.09
CA ASN A 127 -12.63 -1.11 -5.50
C ASN A 127 -13.09 -2.52 -5.89
N THR A 128 -12.87 -2.94 -7.13
CA THR A 128 -13.15 -4.31 -7.60
C THR A 128 -12.33 -5.34 -6.83
N ILE A 129 -11.03 -5.08 -6.65
CA ILE A 129 -10.15 -5.96 -5.86
C ILE A 129 -10.61 -6.00 -4.40
N ASP A 130 -10.92 -4.84 -3.81
CA ASP A 130 -11.30 -4.73 -2.39
C ASP A 130 -12.67 -5.37 -2.10
N SER A 131 -13.58 -5.40 -3.05
CA SER A 131 -14.90 -6.06 -2.91
C SER A 131 -14.86 -7.56 -3.17
N THR A 132 -13.84 -8.07 -3.86
CA THR A 132 -13.72 -9.50 -4.22
C THR A 132 -13.12 -10.29 -3.07
N GLN A 133 -13.69 -11.43 -2.72
CA GLN A 133 -13.13 -12.33 -1.71
C GLN A 133 -11.89 -13.06 -2.27
N ILE A 134 -10.81 -13.11 -1.47
CA ILE A 134 -9.61 -13.92 -1.80
C ILE A 134 -9.99 -15.40 -1.61
N PRO A 135 -9.90 -16.23 -2.68
CA PRO A 135 -10.35 -17.63 -2.58
C PRO A 135 -9.35 -18.55 -1.87
N GLN A 136 -8.08 -18.14 -1.79
CA GLN A 136 -7.02 -18.93 -1.16
C GLN A 136 -6.87 -18.56 0.31
N TRP A 137 -6.37 -19.51 1.10
CA TRP A 137 -5.99 -19.24 2.48
C TRP A 137 -4.81 -18.28 2.57
N PHE A 138 -4.87 -17.40 3.56
CA PHE A 138 -3.77 -16.52 3.98
C PHE A 138 -3.75 -16.37 5.51
N PRO A 139 -2.59 -16.01 6.11
CA PRO A 139 -2.48 -15.86 7.55
C PRO A 139 -3.27 -14.62 8.03
N SER A 140 -4.25 -14.85 8.91
CA SER A 140 -5.10 -13.81 9.50
C SER A 140 -4.98 -13.73 11.03
N SER A 141 -3.97 -14.39 11.62
CA SER A 141 -3.77 -14.39 13.06
C SER A 141 -3.51 -12.97 13.60
N ARG A 142 -4.02 -12.70 14.81
CA ARG A 142 -3.65 -11.49 15.55
C ARG A 142 -2.15 -11.54 15.87
N LEU A 143 -1.48 -10.39 15.76
CA LEU A 143 -0.08 -10.30 16.15
C LEU A 143 0.11 -10.58 17.64
N MET A 144 1.18 -11.30 17.97
CA MET A 144 1.53 -11.63 19.35
C MET A 144 1.78 -10.37 20.18
N ASN A 145 1.69 -10.49 21.51
CA ASN A 145 1.99 -9.40 22.42
C ASN A 145 3.46 -9.00 22.34
N GLY A 146 3.71 -7.70 22.26
CA GLY A 146 5.04 -7.13 22.19
C GLY A 146 4.98 -5.63 21.87
N LYS A 147 5.98 -4.88 22.26
CA LYS A 147 6.02 -3.42 22.06
C LYS A 147 5.83 -3.02 20.59
N GLU A 148 6.56 -3.65 19.68
CA GLU A 148 6.46 -3.34 18.25
C GLU A 148 5.20 -3.89 17.60
N THR A 149 4.72 -5.05 18.00
CA THR A 149 3.49 -5.66 17.46
C THR A 149 2.24 -4.90 17.89
N ARG A 150 2.23 -4.26 19.06
CA ARG A 150 1.12 -3.41 19.54
C ARG A 150 1.21 -1.96 19.08
N ARG A 151 2.33 -1.57 18.45
CA ARG A 151 2.55 -0.23 17.91
C ARG A 151 1.46 0.25 16.96
N ASN A 152 0.88 -0.68 16.18
CA ASN A 152 -0.10 -0.38 15.16
C ASN A 152 -1.56 -0.62 15.61
N ASP A 153 -1.80 -1.04 16.86
CA ASP A 153 -3.14 -1.16 17.41
C ASP A 153 -3.90 0.19 17.35
N PRO A 154 -3.27 1.35 17.67
CA PRO A 154 -3.94 2.65 17.59
C PRO A 154 -4.35 3.07 16.16
N ILE A 155 -3.87 2.40 15.13
CA ILE A 155 -4.27 2.66 13.73
C ILE A 155 -5.08 1.50 13.15
N GLY A 156 -5.48 0.52 13.98
CA GLY A 156 -6.34 -0.59 13.60
C GLY A 156 -5.64 -1.73 12.85
N LEU A 157 -4.30 -1.75 12.78
CA LEU A 157 -3.54 -2.83 12.11
C LEU A 157 -3.08 -3.86 13.14
N THR A 158 -3.94 -4.81 13.46
CA THR A 158 -3.79 -5.75 14.57
C THR A 158 -3.50 -7.19 14.14
N HIS A 159 -3.77 -7.53 12.87
CA HIS A 159 -3.64 -8.89 12.32
C HIS A 159 -2.63 -8.92 11.17
N VAL A 160 -2.10 -10.09 10.86
CA VAL A 160 -1.05 -10.27 9.84
C VAL A 160 -1.48 -9.72 8.49
N HIS A 161 -2.68 -10.05 8.02
CA HIS A 161 -3.19 -9.61 6.72
C HIS A 161 -3.43 -8.09 6.63
N HIS A 162 -3.63 -7.38 7.74
CA HIS A 162 -3.77 -5.92 7.75
C HIS A 162 -2.53 -5.18 7.26
N PHE A 163 -1.37 -5.83 7.30
CA PHE A 163 -0.10 -5.26 6.84
C PHE A 163 0.08 -5.29 5.31
N TYR A 164 -0.87 -5.82 4.58
CA TYR A 164 -0.85 -5.88 3.11
C TYR A 164 -2.00 -5.06 2.52
N THR A 165 -1.82 -4.57 1.30
CA THR A 165 -2.95 -4.22 0.45
C THR A 165 -3.64 -5.52 0.02
N LYS A 166 -4.93 -5.47 -0.29
CA LYS A 166 -5.66 -6.68 -0.67
C LYS A 166 -5.08 -7.33 -1.93
N ARG A 167 -4.63 -6.53 -2.88
CA ARG A 167 -3.97 -6.97 -4.10
C ARG A 167 -2.72 -7.81 -3.79
N ASN A 168 -1.79 -7.29 -3.01
CA ASN A 168 -0.57 -7.99 -2.65
C ASN A 168 -0.84 -9.22 -1.76
N LEU A 169 -1.82 -9.14 -0.85
CA LEU A 169 -2.25 -10.29 -0.05
C LEU A 169 -2.80 -11.42 -0.92
N TRP A 170 -3.61 -11.08 -1.93
CA TRP A 170 -4.18 -12.07 -2.85
C TRP A 170 -3.10 -12.79 -3.65
N VAL A 171 -2.15 -12.05 -4.23
CA VAL A 171 -1.04 -12.64 -4.97
C VAL A 171 -0.17 -13.50 -4.06
N LEU A 172 0.12 -13.03 -2.83
CA LEU A 172 0.88 -13.81 -1.84
C LEU A 172 0.16 -15.12 -1.48
N ALA A 173 -1.16 -15.08 -1.26
CA ALA A 173 -1.98 -16.25 -0.99
C ALA A 173 -1.93 -17.26 -2.14
N ASN A 174 -1.99 -16.80 -3.39
CA ASN A 174 -1.82 -17.63 -4.59
C ASN A 174 -0.46 -18.32 -4.63
N PHE A 175 0.63 -17.55 -4.40
CA PHE A 175 1.97 -18.13 -4.33
C PHE A 175 2.08 -19.23 -3.27
N LEU A 176 1.59 -18.97 -2.06
CA LEU A 176 1.63 -19.92 -0.96
C LEU A 176 0.83 -21.19 -1.24
N ASN A 177 -0.35 -21.04 -1.87
CA ASN A 177 -1.22 -22.17 -2.22
C ASN A 177 -0.64 -23.06 -3.32
N LYS A 178 -0.02 -22.47 -4.35
CA LYS A 178 0.54 -23.20 -5.50
C LYS A 178 1.93 -23.79 -5.22
N THR A 179 2.62 -23.32 -4.19
CA THR A 179 3.99 -23.75 -3.87
C THR A 179 4.00 -24.98 -2.97
N LYS A 180 4.59 -26.06 -3.45
CA LYS A 180 4.79 -27.32 -2.68
C LYS A 180 6.15 -27.36 -1.98
N SER A 181 7.20 -26.85 -2.62
CA SER A 181 8.56 -26.87 -2.11
C SER A 181 8.76 -25.97 -0.90
N LEU A 182 9.30 -26.52 0.20
CA LEU A 182 9.66 -25.76 1.39
C LEU A 182 10.68 -24.65 1.08
N LYS A 183 11.67 -24.94 0.21
CA LYS A 183 12.69 -23.93 -0.21
C LYS A 183 12.04 -22.73 -0.88
N LEU A 184 11.06 -22.97 -1.74
CA LEU A 184 10.34 -21.88 -2.42
C LEU A 184 9.43 -21.13 -1.45
N LYS A 185 8.77 -21.78 -0.49
CA LYS A 185 8.01 -21.12 0.58
C LYS A 185 8.89 -20.16 1.40
N ILE A 186 10.11 -20.59 1.76
CA ILE A 186 11.08 -19.74 2.48
C ILE A 186 11.46 -18.52 1.62
N LEU A 187 11.63 -18.69 0.30
CA LEU A 187 11.91 -17.56 -0.59
C LEU A 187 10.73 -16.57 -0.64
N ILE A 188 9.50 -17.09 -0.74
CA ILE A 188 8.28 -16.26 -0.72
C ILE A 188 8.19 -15.45 0.58
N THR A 189 8.51 -16.02 1.73
CA THR A 189 8.48 -15.28 3.01
C THR A 189 9.50 -14.13 3.07
N LYS A 190 10.63 -14.24 2.39
CA LYS A 190 11.59 -13.13 2.26
C LYS A 190 11.00 -11.96 1.45
N VAL A 191 10.29 -12.27 0.37
CA VAL A 191 9.62 -11.26 -0.46
C VAL A 191 8.41 -10.67 0.26
N ALA A 192 7.72 -11.46 1.08
CA ALA A 192 6.51 -11.04 1.78
C ALA A 192 6.70 -9.74 2.60
N MET A 193 7.87 -9.53 3.21
CA MET A 193 8.18 -8.29 3.94
C MET A 193 8.26 -7.07 3.04
N GLN A 194 8.73 -7.23 1.80
CA GLN A 194 8.93 -6.12 0.85
C GLN A 194 7.63 -5.59 0.25
N ILE A 195 6.55 -6.36 0.33
CA ILE A 195 5.24 -6.01 -0.24
C ILE A 195 4.22 -5.60 0.83
N THR A 196 4.70 -5.38 2.06
CA THR A 196 3.86 -4.88 3.17
C THR A 196 3.70 -3.37 3.12
N LYS A 197 2.72 -2.86 3.88
CA LYS A 197 2.55 -1.44 4.19
C LYS A 197 3.72 -0.84 5.00
N LEU A 198 4.70 -1.64 5.41
CA LEU A 198 5.94 -1.17 6.04
C LEU A 198 6.91 -0.53 5.04
N TYR A 199 6.70 -0.75 3.73
CA TYR A 199 7.58 -0.21 2.70
C TYR A 199 7.37 1.29 2.54
N ARG A 200 8.39 2.08 2.91
CA ARG A 200 8.35 3.55 2.84
C ARG A 200 8.53 4.04 1.42
N PHE A 201 7.77 5.06 1.04
CA PHE A 201 8.03 5.85 -0.15
C PHE A 201 8.84 7.09 0.26
N THR A 202 10.05 7.24 -0.26
CA THR A 202 11.00 8.28 0.13
C THR A 202 11.64 8.93 -1.08
N TYR A 203 12.13 10.16 -0.90
CA TYR A 203 13.03 10.82 -1.83
C TYR A 203 14.48 10.46 -1.47
N GLN A 204 15.26 10.01 -2.44
CA GLN A 204 16.67 9.69 -2.25
C GLN A 204 17.42 9.87 -3.57
N SER A 205 18.65 10.42 -3.50
CA SER A 205 19.52 10.58 -4.66
C SER A 205 18.86 11.29 -5.85
N GLY A 206 18.13 12.36 -5.56
CA GLY A 206 17.48 13.17 -6.58
C GLY A 206 16.17 12.60 -7.17
N THR A 207 15.64 11.49 -6.62
CA THR A 207 14.48 10.81 -7.19
C THR A 207 13.52 10.31 -6.12
N TRP A 208 12.21 10.53 -6.34
CA TRP A 208 11.16 9.92 -5.53
C TRP A 208 11.06 8.41 -5.79
N GLY A 209 10.92 7.65 -4.71
CA GLY A 209 10.79 6.20 -4.77
C GLY A 209 12.08 5.43 -5.07
N ALA A 210 13.22 6.12 -5.22
CA ALA A 210 14.52 5.48 -5.43
C ALA A 210 15.01 4.72 -4.18
N GLY A 211 14.67 5.24 -3.00
CA GLY A 211 15.00 4.63 -1.73
C GLY A 211 13.78 4.05 -1.02
N GLY A 212 13.95 3.71 0.26
CA GLY A 212 12.90 3.22 1.13
C GLY A 212 13.06 1.75 1.47
N GLY A 213 11.95 1.11 1.78
CA GLY A 213 11.90 -0.26 2.30
C GLY A 213 11.43 -0.27 3.76
N PRO A 214 11.10 -1.46 4.29
CA PRO A 214 10.80 -1.64 5.70
C PRO A 214 12.01 -1.25 6.57
N LEU A 215 11.75 -0.57 7.68
CA LEU A 215 12.81 -0.30 8.67
C LEU A 215 13.13 -1.58 9.42
N SER A 216 14.42 -1.82 9.64
CA SER A 216 14.86 -2.95 10.46
C SER A 216 14.47 -2.77 11.93
N GLY A 217 14.05 -3.85 12.59
CA GLY A 217 13.75 -3.89 14.02
C GLY A 217 12.45 -3.20 14.46
N THR A 218 11.59 -2.78 13.53
CA THR A 218 10.31 -2.11 13.85
C THR A 218 9.20 -2.46 12.87
N LEU A 219 7.95 -2.41 13.33
CA LEU A 219 6.75 -2.51 12.50
C LEU A 219 6.14 -1.13 12.19
N TYR A 220 6.98 -0.12 12.01
CA TYR A 220 6.54 1.24 11.71
C TYR A 220 5.85 1.34 10.34
N ILE A 221 4.59 1.79 10.34
CA ILE A 221 3.82 2.12 9.12
C ILE A 221 4.03 3.60 8.79
N PRO A 222 4.63 3.92 7.63
CA PRO A 222 4.83 5.30 7.21
C PRO A 222 3.54 5.93 6.69
N SER A 223 3.47 7.27 6.70
CA SER A 223 2.34 7.99 6.07
C SER A 223 2.35 7.97 4.55
N LEU A 224 3.49 7.62 3.95
CA LEU A 224 3.63 7.37 2.51
C LEU A 224 4.15 5.94 2.31
N VAL A 225 3.25 5.07 1.89
CA VAL A 225 3.52 3.64 1.67
C VAL A 225 3.75 3.39 0.18
N LYS A 226 4.76 2.60 -0.15
CA LYS A 226 5.04 2.13 -1.51
C LYS A 226 4.58 0.68 -1.66
N GLU A 227 3.48 0.47 -2.32
CA GLU A 227 2.98 -0.86 -2.68
C GLU A 227 3.67 -1.35 -3.94
N LEU A 228 4.60 -2.25 -3.80
CA LEU A 228 5.31 -2.86 -4.94
C LEU A 228 4.43 -3.89 -5.66
N ASN A 229 4.61 -4.00 -6.98
CA ASN A 229 4.08 -5.12 -7.73
C ASN A 229 4.94 -6.36 -7.45
N ILE A 230 4.38 -7.33 -6.72
CA ILE A 230 5.07 -8.58 -6.36
C ILE A 230 5.39 -9.47 -7.57
N LEU A 231 4.74 -9.26 -8.73
CA LEU A 231 4.96 -10.03 -9.96
C LEU A 231 6.15 -9.51 -10.79
N LYS A 232 6.80 -8.44 -10.35
CA LYS A 232 8.01 -7.86 -10.94
C LYS A 232 9.21 -8.00 -10.01
#